data_17f3d5000c505174413c981020bf8327
#
_entry.id   17f3d5000c505174413c981020bf8327
#
_cell.length_a   1.000
_cell.length_b   1.000
_cell.length_c   1.000
_cell.angle_alpha   90.00
_cell.angle_beta   90.00
_cell.angle_gamma   90.00
#
_symmetry.space_group_name_H-M   'P 1'
#
loop_
_entity.id
_entity.type
_entity.pdbx_description
1 polymer ?
#
loop_
_entity_poly.entity_id
_entity_poly.type
_entity_poly.pdbx_seq_one_letter_code
_entity_poly.pdbx_strand_id
1 'polypeptide(L)'
;MNGRPSQKGRSRKRAKRGFASWSPGKKAVAILMGVLILLITATVAVVAAKWGKIGGVALNPDKLAISEEAEISGTGYLTVALFGLDTRATDEEMGARSDTIMVASLNRETKEIKLVSVYRDTLLQLSDGAYNKANAAYAYGGEEEAVAMLNKNLDLNIEHYVSVDFSVLVHVIDALGGIDINVEEAENGIDIIPYLNNYVVEVIKNTGVDSAPFTQLGQQHLNGVQATAYARLRYGGGDDYKRTERQREVLEQIAIKAQKAKLSTINKIIDKVFDNVKTNFTLTETIAYAKDVKSYKFGETQGFPYESTTANLDVGDSVVATDLASD
;
A
#
# COMPACT_ATOMS: atom_id res chain seq x y z
N MET A 1 -12.06 -88.66 34.82
CA MET A 1 -11.69 -87.78 33.65
C MET A 1 -12.53 -86.51 33.76
N ASN A 2 -11.94 -85.44 34.23
CA ASN A 2 -12.63 -84.19 34.52
C ASN A 2 -12.52 -83.22 33.29
N GLY A 3 -13.64 -82.99 32.61
CA GLY A 3 -13.73 -81.96 31.55
C GLY A 3 -14.16 -80.61 32.16
N ARG A 4 -13.27 -79.63 32.13
CA ARG A 4 -13.59 -78.18 32.44
C ARG A 4 -14.34 -77.52 31.30
N PRO A 5 -15.41 -76.77 31.59
CA PRO A 5 -16.07 -75.94 30.53
C PRO A 5 -15.30 -74.69 30.20
N SER A 6 -15.13 -74.48 28.93
CA SER A 6 -14.51 -73.30 28.32
C SER A 6 -15.35 -72.04 28.51
N GLN A 7 -14.80 -71.02 29.19
CA GLN A 7 -15.40 -69.69 29.24
C GLN A 7 -15.24 -68.91 27.93
N LYS A 8 -16.33 -68.75 27.21
CA LYS A 8 -16.41 -67.82 26.05
C LYS A 8 -16.37 -66.39 26.57
N GLY A 9 -15.23 -65.73 26.29
CA GLY A 9 -15.07 -64.28 26.56
C GLY A 9 -16.08 -63.47 25.77
N ARG A 10 -16.98 -62.79 26.45
CA ARG A 10 -17.88 -61.78 25.86
C ARG A 10 -17.07 -60.52 25.56
N SER A 11 -16.75 -60.32 24.30
CA SER A 11 -16.25 -59.04 23.76
C SER A 11 -17.33 -57.96 23.99
N ARG A 12 -17.10 -57.05 24.94
CA ARG A 12 -17.91 -55.83 25.09
C ARG A 12 -17.60 -54.88 23.97
N LYS A 13 -18.46 -54.83 22.97
CA LYS A 13 -18.46 -53.74 21.97
C LYS A 13 -18.61 -52.40 22.69
N ARG A 14 -17.54 -51.60 22.72
CA ARG A 14 -17.55 -50.23 23.21
C ARG A 14 -18.46 -49.40 22.30
N ALA A 15 -19.67 -49.07 22.72
CA ALA A 15 -20.59 -48.22 22.01
C ALA A 15 -19.90 -46.84 21.80
N LYS A 16 -19.75 -46.43 20.56
CA LYS A 16 -19.25 -45.06 20.22
C LYS A 16 -20.28 -44.08 20.78
N ARG A 17 -19.92 -43.37 21.85
CA ARG A 17 -20.75 -42.28 22.40
C ARG A 17 -20.77 -41.13 21.40
N GLY A 18 -21.84 -41.00 20.62
CA GLY A 18 -22.06 -39.92 19.69
C GLY A 18 -22.47 -38.62 20.38
N PHE A 19 -22.57 -37.53 19.62
CA PHE A 19 -22.96 -36.18 20.07
C PHE A 19 -24.24 -36.19 20.95
N ALA A 20 -25.17 -37.09 20.70
CA ALA A 20 -26.42 -37.21 21.45
C ALA A 20 -26.21 -37.52 22.95
N SER A 21 -25.09 -38.17 23.30
CA SER A 21 -24.76 -38.55 24.69
C SER A 21 -23.98 -37.49 25.49
N TRP A 22 -23.72 -36.34 24.91
CA TRP A 22 -23.00 -35.23 25.56
C TRP A 22 -23.90 -34.51 26.57
N SER A 23 -23.32 -34.01 27.65
CA SER A 23 -24.02 -33.13 28.59
C SER A 23 -24.47 -31.83 27.91
N PRO A 24 -25.54 -31.15 28.37
CA PRO A 24 -26.01 -29.89 27.78
C PRO A 24 -24.93 -28.86 27.63
N GLY A 25 -24.01 -28.70 28.59
CA GLY A 25 -22.88 -27.77 28.49
C GLY A 25 -21.88 -28.13 27.39
N LYS A 26 -21.56 -29.43 27.21
CA LYS A 26 -20.68 -29.87 26.10
C LYS A 26 -21.32 -29.68 24.72
N LYS A 27 -22.64 -29.86 24.62
CA LYS A 27 -23.40 -29.59 23.41
C LYS A 27 -23.37 -28.10 23.08
N ALA A 28 -23.60 -27.24 24.08
CA ALA A 28 -23.56 -25.79 23.91
C ALA A 28 -22.19 -25.30 23.42
N VAL A 29 -21.09 -25.79 24.03
CA VAL A 29 -19.72 -25.49 23.62
C VAL A 29 -19.45 -25.96 22.18
N ALA A 30 -19.87 -27.16 21.81
CA ALA A 30 -19.68 -27.68 20.46
C ALA A 30 -20.48 -26.91 19.41
N ILE A 31 -21.70 -26.45 19.74
CA ILE A 31 -22.49 -25.59 18.84
C ILE A 31 -21.84 -24.22 18.71
N LEU A 32 -21.38 -23.60 19.81
CA LEU A 32 -20.66 -22.32 19.80
C LEU A 32 -19.37 -22.40 18.95
N MET A 33 -18.59 -23.46 19.11
CA MET A 33 -17.41 -23.72 18.30
C MET A 33 -17.77 -23.91 16.82
N GLY A 34 -18.84 -24.64 16.52
CA GLY A 34 -19.34 -24.81 15.14
C GLY A 34 -19.77 -23.49 14.49
N VAL A 35 -20.48 -22.64 15.24
CA VAL A 35 -20.89 -21.30 14.79
C VAL A 35 -19.66 -20.41 14.60
N LEU A 36 -18.69 -20.45 15.52
CA LEU A 36 -17.45 -19.68 15.39
C LEU A 36 -16.65 -20.10 14.15
N ILE A 37 -16.49 -21.39 13.91
CA ILE A 37 -15.82 -21.92 12.71
C ILE A 37 -16.57 -21.49 11.46
N LEU A 38 -17.89 -21.55 11.45
CA LEU A 38 -18.71 -21.12 10.31
C LEU A 38 -18.59 -19.61 10.05
N LEU A 39 -18.53 -18.79 11.09
CA LEU A 39 -18.31 -17.35 10.96
C LEU A 39 -16.91 -17.04 10.42
N ILE A 40 -15.89 -17.74 10.92
CA ILE A 40 -14.51 -17.59 10.43
C ILE A 40 -14.41 -18.00 8.96
N THR A 41 -14.97 -19.16 8.59
CA THR A 41 -14.95 -19.65 7.20
C THR A 41 -15.73 -18.73 6.27
N ALA A 42 -16.89 -18.22 6.67
CA ALA A 42 -17.67 -17.25 5.90
C ALA A 42 -16.89 -15.93 5.71
N THR A 43 -16.22 -15.43 6.75
CA THR A 43 -15.39 -14.23 6.65
C THR A 43 -14.22 -14.43 5.69
N VAL A 44 -13.51 -15.56 5.81
CA VAL A 44 -12.41 -15.91 4.90
C VAL A 44 -12.91 -16.04 3.45
N ALA A 45 -14.06 -16.70 3.23
CA ALA A 45 -14.63 -16.84 1.89
C ALA A 45 -15.03 -15.50 1.27
N VAL A 46 -15.62 -14.57 2.06
CA VAL A 46 -15.96 -13.22 1.60
C VAL A 46 -14.71 -12.43 1.24
N VAL A 47 -13.67 -12.47 2.08
CA VAL A 47 -12.40 -11.79 1.82
C VAL A 47 -11.72 -12.40 0.59
N ALA A 48 -11.69 -13.72 0.46
CA ALA A 48 -11.11 -14.40 -0.70
C ALA A 48 -11.86 -14.09 -2.01
N ALA A 49 -13.19 -14.02 -1.97
CA ALA A 49 -13.99 -13.65 -3.13
C ALA A 49 -13.76 -12.20 -3.57
N LYS A 50 -13.56 -11.29 -2.61
CA LYS A 50 -13.21 -9.89 -2.90
C LYS A 50 -11.78 -9.76 -3.41
N TRP A 51 -10.85 -10.55 -2.87
CA TRP A 51 -9.44 -10.54 -3.30
C TRP A 51 -9.27 -10.87 -4.78
N GLY A 52 -10.11 -11.75 -5.31
CA GLY A 52 -10.12 -12.07 -6.74
C GLY A 52 -10.47 -10.89 -7.68
N LYS A 53 -10.91 -9.74 -7.13
CA LYS A 53 -11.19 -8.51 -7.87
C LYS A 53 -10.00 -7.55 -7.92
N ILE A 54 -9.00 -7.72 -7.03
CA ILE A 54 -7.78 -6.93 -7.07
C ILE A 54 -7.06 -7.24 -8.37
N GLY A 55 -6.85 -6.21 -9.18
CA GLY A 55 -5.99 -6.29 -10.34
C GLY A 55 -4.53 -6.47 -9.90
N GLY A 56 -3.72 -7.07 -10.75
CA GLY A 56 -2.28 -7.13 -10.51
C GLY A 56 -1.63 -8.17 -11.39
N VAL A 57 -0.37 -7.92 -11.70
CA VAL A 57 0.46 -8.83 -12.48
C VAL A 57 1.52 -9.42 -11.55
N ALA A 58 1.68 -10.73 -11.58
CA ALA A 58 2.82 -11.35 -10.93
C ALA A 58 4.10 -10.84 -11.61
N LEU A 59 5.04 -10.34 -10.83
CA LEU A 59 6.33 -9.92 -11.34
C LEU A 59 7.18 -11.15 -11.67
N ASN A 60 7.95 -11.07 -12.75
CA ASN A 60 8.92 -12.11 -13.09
C ASN A 60 10.23 -11.86 -12.31
N PRO A 61 10.63 -12.73 -11.36
CA PRO A 61 11.82 -12.53 -10.55
C PRO A 61 13.10 -12.31 -11.38
N ASP A 62 13.21 -13.01 -12.53
CA ASP A 62 14.39 -12.91 -13.40
C ASP A 62 14.55 -11.53 -14.07
N LYS A 63 13.51 -10.69 -14.03
CA LYS A 63 13.50 -9.36 -14.63
C LYS A 63 13.59 -8.22 -13.62
N LEU A 64 13.57 -8.51 -12.32
CA LEU A 64 13.52 -7.47 -11.28
C LEU A 64 14.86 -6.77 -11.03
N ALA A 65 15.93 -7.17 -11.70
CA ALA A 65 17.27 -6.59 -11.59
C ALA A 65 17.79 -6.51 -10.12
N ILE A 66 17.43 -7.47 -9.28
CA ILE A 66 17.89 -7.57 -7.90
C ILE A 66 19.33 -8.10 -7.93
N SER A 67 20.25 -7.39 -7.27
CA SER A 67 21.64 -7.82 -7.10
C SER A 67 21.77 -8.87 -5.99
N GLU A 68 22.86 -9.63 -5.99
CA GLU A 68 23.17 -10.59 -4.91
C GLU A 68 23.38 -9.85 -3.57
N GLU A 69 24.00 -8.66 -3.59
CA GLU A 69 24.16 -7.80 -2.42
C GLU A 69 22.81 -7.33 -1.87
N ALA A 70 21.89 -6.92 -2.74
CA ALA A 70 20.55 -6.50 -2.35
C ALA A 70 19.72 -7.64 -1.73
N GLU A 71 19.85 -8.86 -2.23
CA GLU A 71 19.22 -10.04 -1.61
C GLU A 71 19.72 -10.27 -0.18
N ILE A 72 21.02 -10.19 0.03
CA ILE A 72 21.64 -10.39 1.34
C ILE A 72 21.27 -9.26 2.31
N SER A 73 21.42 -8.02 1.90
CA SER A 73 21.14 -6.83 2.74
C SER A 73 19.66 -6.68 3.05
N GLY A 74 18.79 -7.09 2.13
CA GLY A 74 17.34 -7.09 2.30
C GLY A 74 16.80 -8.16 3.24
N THR A 75 17.63 -9.12 3.69
CA THR A 75 17.20 -10.17 4.61
C THR A 75 16.65 -9.57 5.91
N GLY A 76 15.43 -9.97 6.30
CA GLY A 76 14.75 -9.42 7.48
C GLY A 76 13.87 -8.20 7.21
N TYR A 77 13.89 -7.68 6.00
CA TYR A 77 13.02 -6.60 5.55
C TYR A 77 11.92 -7.10 4.59
N LEU A 78 10.84 -6.35 4.50
CA LEU A 78 9.90 -6.39 3.40
C LEU A 78 9.94 -5.04 2.71
N THR A 79 10.46 -5.02 1.48
CA THR A 79 10.54 -3.80 0.68
C THR A 79 9.47 -3.82 -0.41
N VAL A 80 8.67 -2.76 -0.49
CA VAL A 80 7.48 -2.66 -1.35
C VAL A 80 7.54 -1.35 -2.14
N ALA A 81 7.35 -1.44 -3.45
CA ALA A 81 7.17 -0.25 -4.29
C ALA A 81 5.70 0.22 -4.23
N LEU A 82 5.50 1.52 -4.03
CA LEU A 82 4.19 2.16 -4.00
C LEU A 82 4.12 3.15 -5.17
N PHE A 83 3.13 2.96 -6.05
CA PHE A 83 2.93 3.80 -7.23
C PHE A 83 1.58 4.52 -7.16
N GLY A 84 1.60 5.84 -7.24
CA GLY A 84 0.41 6.66 -7.45
C GLY A 84 0.28 7.00 -8.93
N LEU A 85 -0.77 6.50 -9.57
CA LEU A 85 -1.00 6.65 -11.01
C LEU A 85 -1.86 7.86 -11.30
N ASP A 86 -1.45 8.65 -12.29
CA ASP A 86 -2.32 9.64 -12.91
C ASP A 86 -3.01 9.03 -14.13
N THR A 87 -4.27 8.65 -13.93
CA THR A 87 -5.12 8.02 -14.96
C THR A 87 -5.80 9.02 -15.88
N ARG A 88 -5.53 10.33 -15.72
CA ARG A 88 -6.08 11.39 -16.58
C ARG A 88 -5.43 11.46 -17.95
N ALA A 89 -4.39 10.69 -18.19
CA ALA A 89 -3.69 10.71 -19.45
C ALA A 89 -4.67 10.41 -20.60
N THR A 90 -5.00 11.44 -21.35
CA THR A 90 -5.76 11.35 -22.61
C THR A 90 -4.96 10.69 -23.73
N ASP A 91 -3.71 10.36 -23.47
CA ASP A 91 -2.80 9.69 -24.38
C ASP A 91 -2.86 8.19 -24.17
N GLU A 92 -3.86 7.55 -24.78
CA GLU A 92 -3.98 6.09 -24.83
C GLU A 92 -2.71 5.39 -25.36
N GLU A 93 -1.86 6.13 -26.07
CA GLU A 93 -0.62 5.60 -26.68
C GLU A 93 0.58 5.55 -25.71
N MET A 94 0.61 6.34 -24.62
CA MET A 94 1.79 6.43 -23.74
C MET A 94 1.66 5.71 -22.38
N GLY A 95 0.54 5.08 -22.08
CA GLY A 95 0.31 4.41 -20.81
C GLY A 95 0.20 5.35 -19.60
N ALA A 96 -0.19 4.83 -18.44
CA ALA A 96 -0.25 5.59 -17.19
C ALA A 96 1.17 5.89 -16.67
N ARG A 97 1.41 7.12 -16.21
CA ARG A 97 2.66 7.50 -15.54
C ARG A 97 2.50 7.42 -14.02
N SER A 98 3.54 6.99 -13.33
CA SER A 98 3.58 7.02 -11.87
C SER A 98 4.04 8.40 -11.39
N ASP A 99 3.10 9.28 -11.08
CA ASP A 99 3.39 10.62 -10.54
C ASP A 99 3.81 10.63 -9.08
N THR A 100 3.58 9.53 -8.39
CA THR A 100 4.10 9.23 -7.06
C THR A 100 4.85 7.90 -7.10
N ILE A 101 6.10 7.90 -6.67
CA ILE A 101 6.97 6.73 -6.57
C ILE A 101 7.53 6.72 -5.15
N MET A 102 7.22 5.69 -4.37
CA MET A 102 7.75 5.52 -3.02
C MET A 102 8.22 4.09 -2.80
N VAL A 103 9.20 3.95 -1.95
CA VAL A 103 9.66 2.66 -1.43
C VAL A 103 9.33 2.61 0.06
N ALA A 104 8.56 1.61 0.47
CA ALA A 104 8.28 1.32 1.86
C ALA A 104 9.12 0.10 2.29
N SER A 105 9.96 0.27 3.29
CA SER A 105 10.78 -0.82 3.85
C SER A 105 10.35 -1.10 5.28
N LEU A 106 9.78 -2.29 5.52
CA LEU A 106 9.37 -2.78 6.83
C LEU A 106 10.44 -3.70 7.41
N ASN A 107 11.04 -3.30 8.51
CA ASN A 107 11.84 -4.21 9.32
C ASN A 107 10.91 -5.21 10.02
N ARG A 108 11.05 -6.51 9.70
CA ARG A 108 10.14 -7.56 10.21
C ARG A 108 10.30 -7.83 11.70
N GLU A 109 11.45 -7.50 12.29
CA GLU A 109 11.75 -7.67 13.70
C GLU A 109 11.26 -6.48 14.53
N THR A 110 11.72 -5.27 14.21
CA THR A 110 11.40 -4.04 14.96
C THR A 110 10.01 -3.48 14.66
N LYS A 111 9.39 -3.91 13.55
CA LYS A 111 8.12 -3.41 13.03
C LYS A 111 8.17 -1.94 12.61
N GLU A 112 9.35 -1.42 12.37
CA GLU A 112 9.56 -0.06 11.86
C GLU A 112 9.41 -0.03 10.34
N ILE A 113 8.68 0.97 9.84
CA ILE A 113 8.49 1.24 8.42
C ILE A 113 9.22 2.53 8.08
N LYS A 114 10.13 2.48 7.13
CA LYS A 114 10.76 3.65 6.51
C LYS A 114 10.13 3.90 5.15
N LEU A 115 9.94 5.18 4.81
CA LEU A 115 9.41 5.60 3.51
C LEU A 115 10.44 6.47 2.80
N VAL A 116 10.76 6.11 1.58
CA VAL A 116 11.59 6.92 0.68
C VAL A 116 10.76 7.30 -0.54
N SER A 117 10.62 8.60 -0.83
CA SER A 117 10.01 9.08 -2.06
C SER A 117 11.07 9.24 -3.13
N VAL A 118 10.92 8.58 -4.27
CA VAL A 118 11.75 8.83 -5.45
C VAL A 118 11.10 9.96 -6.26
N TYR A 119 11.84 11.07 -6.45
CA TYR A 119 11.31 12.19 -7.23
C TYR A 119 11.06 11.74 -8.68
N ARG A 120 9.85 11.98 -9.18
CA ARG A 120 9.38 11.43 -10.45
C ARG A 120 10.25 11.78 -11.66
N ASP A 121 10.90 12.96 -11.60
CA ASP A 121 11.78 13.46 -12.66
C ASP A 121 13.26 13.08 -12.47
N THR A 122 13.57 12.22 -11.46
CA THR A 122 14.92 11.66 -11.25
C THR A 122 15.35 10.86 -12.47
N LEU A 123 16.55 11.14 -12.97
CA LEU A 123 17.15 10.42 -14.10
C LEU A 123 17.70 9.08 -13.60
N LEU A 124 17.06 7.98 -13.99
CA LEU A 124 17.43 6.62 -13.61
C LEU A 124 17.59 5.72 -14.84
N GLN A 125 18.40 4.68 -14.70
CA GLN A 125 18.63 3.71 -15.76
C GLN A 125 17.50 2.69 -15.80
N LEU A 126 16.87 2.51 -16.96
CA LEU A 126 15.86 1.49 -17.23
C LEU A 126 16.48 0.10 -17.42
N SER A 127 15.65 -0.94 -17.52
CA SER A 127 16.10 -2.32 -17.71
C SER A 127 16.88 -2.52 -18.99
N ASP A 128 16.53 -1.81 -20.06
CA ASP A 128 17.20 -1.84 -21.37
C ASP A 128 18.55 -1.09 -21.42
N GLY A 129 18.93 -0.42 -20.31
CA GLY A 129 20.15 0.36 -20.19
C GLY A 129 20.02 1.82 -20.56
N ALA A 130 18.91 2.27 -21.13
CA ALA A 130 18.65 3.68 -21.41
C ALA A 130 18.39 4.45 -20.12
N TYR A 131 18.68 5.74 -20.11
CA TYR A 131 18.34 6.64 -19.01
C TYR A 131 17.08 7.42 -19.31
N ASN A 132 16.16 7.46 -18.36
CA ASN A 132 14.94 8.24 -18.45
C ASN A 132 14.49 8.73 -17.07
N LYS A 133 13.46 9.59 -17.03
CA LYS A 133 12.81 9.98 -15.79
C LYS A 133 12.17 8.78 -15.11
N ALA A 134 12.26 8.69 -13.79
CA ALA A 134 11.74 7.59 -13.01
C ALA A 134 10.24 7.30 -13.30
N ASN A 135 9.43 8.34 -13.52
CA ASN A 135 8.01 8.17 -13.82
C ASN A 135 7.71 7.57 -15.19
N ALA A 136 8.68 7.57 -16.11
CA ALA A 136 8.53 6.99 -17.43
C ALA A 136 8.59 5.46 -17.42
N ALA A 137 9.30 4.85 -16.46
CA ALA A 137 9.44 3.41 -16.35
C ALA A 137 8.08 2.69 -16.32
N TYR A 138 7.13 3.22 -15.53
CA TYR A 138 5.80 2.64 -15.45
C TYR A 138 5.03 2.70 -16.80
N ALA A 139 5.21 3.77 -17.56
CA ALA A 139 4.57 3.91 -18.87
C ALA A 139 5.17 2.95 -19.92
N TYR A 140 6.45 2.61 -19.82
CA TYR A 140 7.12 1.72 -20.77
C TYR A 140 6.89 0.24 -20.51
N GLY A 141 6.86 -0.19 -19.25
CA GLY A 141 6.77 -1.62 -18.93
C GLY A 141 5.92 -1.93 -17.69
N GLY A 142 5.07 -0.99 -17.26
CA GLY A 142 4.18 -1.19 -16.12
C GLY A 142 4.94 -1.36 -14.81
N GLU A 143 4.34 -2.15 -13.95
CA GLU A 143 4.84 -2.43 -12.62
C GLU A 143 6.20 -3.13 -12.63
N GLU A 144 6.41 -4.06 -13.55
CA GLU A 144 7.64 -4.85 -13.65
C GLU A 144 8.84 -3.96 -13.97
N GLU A 145 8.74 -3.10 -15.00
CA GLU A 145 9.80 -2.18 -15.37
C GLU A 145 10.07 -1.13 -14.27
N ALA A 146 9.01 -0.59 -13.66
CA ALA A 146 9.17 0.40 -12.59
C ALA A 146 9.86 -0.19 -11.36
N VAL A 147 9.56 -1.44 -10.99
CA VAL A 147 10.25 -2.14 -9.90
C VAL A 147 11.69 -2.48 -10.28
N ALA A 148 11.93 -3.00 -11.48
CA ALA A 148 13.28 -3.29 -11.97
C ALA A 148 14.19 -2.05 -11.98
N MET A 149 13.67 -0.91 -12.43
CA MET A 149 14.37 0.37 -12.40
C MET A 149 14.76 0.74 -10.96
N LEU A 150 13.84 0.63 -9.99
CA LEU A 150 14.14 0.95 -8.58
C LEU A 150 15.20 0.02 -8.02
N ASN A 151 15.07 -1.29 -8.21
CA ASN A 151 16.05 -2.27 -7.73
C ASN A 151 17.44 -2.01 -8.32
N LYS A 152 17.51 -1.76 -9.64
CA LYS A 152 18.77 -1.55 -10.35
C LYS A 152 19.54 -0.30 -9.90
N ASN A 153 18.83 0.81 -9.65
CA ASN A 153 19.47 2.09 -9.36
C ASN A 153 19.68 2.35 -7.86
N LEU A 154 18.89 1.69 -6.99
CA LEU A 154 18.94 1.89 -5.55
C LEU A 154 19.45 0.67 -4.79
N ASP A 155 19.90 -0.36 -5.52
CA ASP A 155 20.38 -1.63 -4.97
C ASP A 155 19.40 -2.25 -3.94
N LEU A 156 18.12 -2.36 -4.34
CA LEU A 156 17.05 -2.85 -3.50
C LEU A 156 16.58 -4.26 -3.92
N ASN A 157 15.91 -4.96 -3.01
CA ASN A 157 15.27 -6.24 -3.26
C ASN A 157 13.73 -6.13 -3.23
N ILE A 158 13.18 -5.28 -4.07
CA ILE A 158 11.73 -5.11 -4.17
C ILE A 158 11.15 -6.25 -5.01
N GLU A 159 10.28 -7.05 -4.39
CA GLU A 159 9.54 -8.13 -5.04
C GLU A 159 8.02 -7.87 -5.06
N HIS A 160 7.57 -6.87 -4.30
CA HIS A 160 6.16 -6.53 -4.15
C HIS A 160 5.88 -5.09 -4.51
N TYR A 161 4.68 -4.86 -5.06
CA TYR A 161 4.21 -3.52 -5.37
C TYR A 161 2.75 -3.30 -4.98
N VAL A 162 2.38 -2.04 -4.85
CA VAL A 162 1.01 -1.57 -4.77
C VAL A 162 0.88 -0.35 -5.68
N SER A 163 -0.03 -0.39 -6.65
CA SER A 163 -0.37 0.72 -7.52
C SER A 163 -1.80 1.16 -7.26
N VAL A 164 -2.01 2.46 -7.10
CA VAL A 164 -3.32 3.06 -6.84
C VAL A 164 -3.51 4.31 -7.68
N ASP A 165 -4.75 4.61 -8.04
CA ASP A 165 -5.11 5.93 -8.56
C ASP A 165 -5.50 6.90 -7.42
N PHE A 166 -5.66 8.17 -7.74
CA PHE A 166 -6.02 9.20 -6.75
C PHE A 166 -7.43 9.02 -6.17
N SER A 167 -8.34 8.30 -6.85
CA SER A 167 -9.69 8.04 -6.33
C SER A 167 -9.67 7.12 -5.12
N VAL A 168 -8.74 6.17 -5.10
CA VAL A 168 -8.49 5.29 -3.95
C VAL A 168 -8.18 6.11 -2.70
N LEU A 169 -7.32 7.12 -2.83
CA LEU A 169 -6.92 7.97 -1.72
C LEU A 169 -8.13 8.71 -1.11
N VAL A 170 -8.99 9.31 -1.95
CA VAL A 170 -10.23 9.96 -1.53
C VAL A 170 -11.11 9.01 -0.74
N HIS A 171 -11.37 7.82 -1.28
CA HIS A 171 -12.28 6.87 -0.66
C HIS A 171 -11.74 6.27 0.65
N VAL A 172 -10.42 6.03 0.74
CA VAL A 172 -9.77 5.54 1.96
C VAL A 172 -9.88 6.57 3.07
N ILE A 173 -9.52 7.83 2.78
CA ILE A 173 -9.53 8.90 3.77
C ILE A 173 -10.96 9.17 4.27
N ASP A 174 -11.94 9.25 3.38
CA ASP A 174 -13.34 9.45 3.77
C ASP A 174 -13.89 8.29 4.61
N ALA A 175 -13.54 7.05 4.27
CA ALA A 175 -13.95 5.89 5.05
C ALA A 175 -13.30 5.85 6.44
N LEU A 176 -12.09 6.40 6.59
CA LEU A 176 -11.40 6.56 7.87
C LEU A 176 -11.95 7.75 8.68
N GLY A 177 -12.82 8.56 8.09
CA GLY A 177 -13.42 9.74 8.74
C GLY A 177 -12.56 10.98 8.63
N GLY A 178 -11.69 11.09 7.64
CA GLY A 178 -10.78 12.21 7.43
C GLY A 178 -9.43 12.04 8.13
N ILE A 179 -8.49 12.94 7.83
CA ILE A 179 -7.16 13.01 8.44
C ILE A 179 -6.86 14.42 8.95
N ASP A 180 -5.93 14.53 9.91
CA ASP A 180 -5.57 15.79 10.53
C ASP A 180 -4.22 16.24 9.98
N ILE A 181 -4.19 17.40 9.29
CA ILE A 181 -3.01 17.96 8.62
C ILE A 181 -2.82 19.41 9.05
N ASN A 182 -1.56 19.80 9.26
CA ASN A 182 -1.19 21.20 9.40
C ASN A 182 -0.85 21.78 8.02
N VAL A 183 -1.77 22.52 7.42
CA VAL A 183 -1.56 23.15 6.11
C VAL A 183 -0.69 24.39 6.30
N GLU A 184 0.60 24.26 6.05
CA GLU A 184 1.59 25.30 6.26
C GLU A 184 1.54 26.39 5.21
N GLU A 185 2.01 27.60 5.58
CA GLU A 185 2.26 28.68 4.63
C GLU A 185 3.37 28.30 3.65
N ALA A 186 3.32 28.90 2.45
CA ALA A 186 4.40 28.76 1.51
C ALA A 186 5.68 29.48 1.98
N GLU A 187 6.84 28.86 1.83
CA GLU A 187 8.13 29.43 2.21
C GLU A 187 8.44 30.77 1.48
N ASN A 188 7.90 30.94 0.28
CA ASN A 188 8.06 32.16 -0.53
C ASN A 188 6.96 33.20 -0.30
N GLY A 189 6.08 33.01 0.72
CA GLY A 189 5.00 33.94 1.05
C GLY A 189 3.82 33.97 0.05
N ILE A 190 3.76 33.03 -0.89
CA ILE A 190 2.63 32.90 -1.82
C ILE A 190 1.41 32.37 -1.06
N ASP A 191 0.24 33.00 -1.24
CA ASP A 191 -1.03 32.41 -0.78
C ASP A 191 -1.34 31.14 -1.59
N ILE A 192 -1.27 29.97 -0.90
CA ILE A 192 -1.49 28.67 -1.53
C ILE A 192 -2.96 28.26 -1.58
N ILE A 193 -3.87 28.96 -0.90
CA ILE A 193 -5.29 28.60 -0.86
C ILE A 193 -5.94 28.56 -2.24
N PRO A 194 -5.73 29.54 -3.13
CA PRO A 194 -6.26 29.46 -4.48
C PRO A 194 -5.77 28.23 -5.27
N TYR A 195 -4.51 27.87 -5.11
CA TYR A 195 -3.93 26.69 -5.77
C TYR A 195 -4.50 25.38 -5.19
N LEU A 196 -4.62 25.27 -3.87
CA LEU A 196 -5.29 24.14 -3.21
C LEU A 196 -6.72 23.98 -3.74
N ASN A 197 -7.46 25.07 -3.87
CA ASN A 197 -8.84 25.04 -4.35
C ASN A 197 -8.94 24.66 -5.82
N ASN A 198 -7.97 25.00 -6.65
CA ASN A 198 -7.90 24.49 -8.02
C ASN A 198 -7.75 22.97 -8.04
N TYR A 199 -6.88 22.41 -7.18
CA TYR A 199 -6.77 20.94 -7.03
C TYR A 199 -8.02 20.31 -6.44
N VAL A 200 -8.70 20.96 -5.51
CA VAL A 200 -10.03 20.49 -4.99
C VAL A 200 -11.01 20.35 -6.16
N VAL A 201 -11.14 21.36 -7.01
CA VAL A 201 -12.02 21.31 -8.19
C VAL A 201 -11.65 20.18 -9.13
N GLU A 202 -10.34 19.97 -9.38
CA GLU A 202 -9.88 18.87 -10.23
C GLU A 202 -10.23 17.50 -9.62
N VAL A 203 -10.00 17.31 -8.29
CA VAL A 203 -10.30 16.05 -7.62
C VAL A 203 -11.80 15.77 -7.64
N ILE A 204 -12.66 16.78 -7.37
CA ILE A 204 -14.12 16.66 -7.50
C ILE A 204 -14.49 16.19 -8.92
N LYS A 205 -13.95 16.86 -9.96
CA LYS A 205 -14.23 16.50 -11.34
C LYS A 205 -13.85 15.05 -11.68
N ASN A 206 -12.72 14.58 -11.17
CA ASN A 206 -12.19 13.24 -11.47
C ASN A 206 -12.89 12.12 -10.68
N THR A 207 -13.34 12.41 -9.47
CA THR A 207 -13.89 11.39 -8.56
C THR A 207 -15.41 11.45 -8.41
N GLY A 208 -16.03 12.59 -8.76
CA GLY A 208 -17.44 12.85 -8.52
C GLY A 208 -17.80 13.04 -7.03
N VAL A 209 -16.80 13.14 -6.15
CA VAL A 209 -17.01 13.34 -4.71
C VAL A 209 -16.97 14.84 -4.39
N ASP A 210 -18.05 15.36 -3.82
CA ASP A 210 -18.14 16.77 -3.42
C ASP A 210 -17.28 17.08 -2.20
N SER A 211 -16.79 18.33 -2.16
CA SER A 211 -16.01 18.85 -1.04
C SER A 211 -16.12 20.38 -0.91
N ALA A 212 -16.00 20.85 0.32
CA ALA A 212 -15.81 22.28 0.58
C ALA A 212 -14.39 22.72 0.16
N PRO A 213 -14.21 23.98 -0.25
CA PRO A 213 -12.90 24.55 -0.52
C PRO A 213 -12.12 24.79 0.78
N PHE A 214 -10.81 24.97 0.67
CA PHE A 214 -9.97 25.51 1.73
C PHE A 214 -10.30 26.99 1.94
N THR A 215 -10.41 27.40 3.21
CA THR A 215 -10.69 28.80 3.59
C THR A 215 -9.59 29.40 4.46
N GLN A 216 -8.70 28.57 5.01
CA GLN A 216 -7.63 28.99 5.92
C GLN A 216 -6.47 28.01 5.87
N LEU A 217 -5.32 28.42 6.40
CA LEU A 217 -4.15 27.58 6.66
C LEU A 217 -4.17 27.05 8.11
N GLY A 218 -3.14 26.33 8.49
CA GLY A 218 -2.95 25.78 9.85
C GLY A 218 -3.56 24.39 10.02
N GLN A 219 -3.78 24.02 11.29
CA GLN A 219 -4.29 22.70 11.64
C GLN A 219 -5.74 22.53 11.17
N GLN A 220 -5.97 21.51 10.33
CA GLN A 220 -7.28 21.24 9.76
C GLN A 220 -7.58 19.73 9.74
N HIS A 221 -8.87 19.41 9.80
CA HIS A 221 -9.37 18.07 9.56
C HIS A 221 -9.84 17.99 8.11
N LEU A 222 -9.06 17.29 7.27
CA LEU A 222 -9.29 17.19 5.83
C LEU A 222 -10.11 15.95 5.48
N ASN A 223 -11.09 16.11 4.59
CA ASN A 223 -11.74 14.98 3.93
C ASN A 223 -10.85 14.42 2.80
N GLY A 224 -11.30 13.35 2.15
CA GLY A 224 -10.52 12.67 1.11
C GLY A 224 -10.17 13.58 -0.07
N VAL A 225 -11.10 14.43 -0.52
CA VAL A 225 -10.86 15.36 -1.63
C VAL A 225 -9.82 16.41 -1.24
N GLN A 226 -9.96 17.04 -0.08
CA GLN A 226 -9.03 18.06 0.41
C GLN A 226 -7.63 17.46 0.64
N ALA A 227 -7.53 16.30 1.28
CA ALA A 227 -6.25 15.64 1.53
C ALA A 227 -5.56 15.22 0.22
N THR A 228 -6.33 14.77 -0.77
CA THR A 228 -5.80 14.47 -2.11
C THR A 228 -5.33 15.72 -2.84
N ALA A 229 -6.08 16.83 -2.74
CA ALA A 229 -5.67 18.12 -3.29
C ALA A 229 -4.37 18.62 -2.64
N TYR A 230 -4.25 18.50 -1.31
CA TYR A 230 -3.04 18.84 -0.56
C TYR A 230 -1.83 18.01 -1.00
N ALA A 231 -1.99 16.69 -1.14
CA ALA A 231 -0.94 15.79 -1.61
C ALA A 231 -0.48 16.04 -3.06
N ARG A 232 -1.27 16.77 -3.85
CA ARG A 232 -0.97 17.11 -5.26
C ARG A 232 -0.41 18.53 -5.44
N LEU A 233 -0.44 19.34 -4.41
CA LEU A 233 -0.01 20.74 -4.47
C LEU A 233 1.49 20.84 -4.82
N ARG A 234 1.81 21.58 -5.86
CA ARG A 234 3.18 21.87 -6.34
C ARG A 234 3.62 23.31 -6.09
N TYR A 235 2.67 24.21 -5.87
CA TYR A 235 2.94 25.64 -5.69
C TYR A 235 3.29 25.96 -4.24
N GLY A 236 4.08 27.01 -4.04
CA GLY A 236 4.40 27.53 -2.71
C GLY A 236 5.85 27.30 -2.26
N GLY A 237 6.78 27.06 -3.17
CA GLY A 237 8.19 26.75 -2.89
C GLY A 237 8.47 25.27 -2.83
N GLY A 238 9.65 24.87 -3.34
CA GLY A 238 10.12 23.47 -3.30
C GLY A 238 9.44 22.50 -4.25
N ASP A 239 8.51 22.94 -5.12
CA ASP A 239 7.91 22.17 -6.22
C ASP A 239 7.64 20.66 -5.90
N ASP A 240 8.35 19.75 -6.57
CA ASP A 240 8.20 18.31 -6.42
C ASP A 240 8.69 17.79 -5.06
N TYR A 241 9.68 18.42 -4.42
CA TYR A 241 10.16 18.04 -3.10
C TYR A 241 9.06 18.20 -2.03
N LYS A 242 8.44 19.38 -1.96
CA LYS A 242 7.34 19.66 -1.05
C LYS A 242 6.09 18.82 -1.36
N ARG A 243 5.84 18.52 -2.62
CA ARG A 243 4.77 17.61 -3.00
C ARG A 243 4.99 16.20 -2.42
N THR A 244 6.19 15.64 -2.58
CA THR A 244 6.48 14.30 -2.05
C THR A 244 6.48 14.26 -0.52
N GLU A 245 6.87 15.34 0.15
CA GLU A 245 6.76 15.49 1.60
C GLU A 245 5.29 15.46 2.05
N ARG A 246 4.41 16.24 1.41
CA ARG A 246 2.95 16.22 1.66
C ARG A 246 2.34 14.84 1.42
N GLN A 247 2.78 14.12 0.39
CA GLN A 247 2.32 12.76 0.10
C GLN A 247 2.70 11.80 1.23
N ARG A 248 3.94 11.87 1.74
CA ARG A 248 4.37 11.04 2.89
C ARG A 248 3.55 11.35 4.14
N GLU A 249 3.33 12.63 4.45
CA GLU A 249 2.51 13.07 5.57
C GLU A 249 1.08 12.50 5.48
N VAL A 250 0.44 12.61 4.32
CA VAL A 250 -0.91 12.05 4.10
C VAL A 250 -0.92 10.54 4.29
N LEU A 251 0.06 9.79 3.77
CA LEU A 251 0.15 8.33 3.96
C LEU A 251 0.36 7.95 5.42
N GLU A 252 1.19 8.69 6.15
CA GLU A 252 1.42 8.47 7.58
C GLU A 252 0.12 8.67 8.38
N GLN A 253 -0.62 9.75 8.12
CA GLN A 253 -1.90 10.01 8.77
C GLN A 253 -2.95 8.94 8.45
N ILE A 254 -3.01 8.48 7.21
CA ILE A 254 -3.87 7.34 6.82
C ILE A 254 -3.52 6.10 7.63
N ALA A 255 -2.24 5.77 7.76
CA ALA A 255 -1.81 4.58 8.48
C ALA A 255 -2.12 4.67 9.98
N ILE A 256 -1.90 5.84 10.61
CA ILE A 256 -2.26 6.10 12.02
C ILE A 256 -3.77 5.91 12.25
N LYS A 257 -4.61 6.40 11.33
CA LYS A 257 -6.07 6.24 11.41
C LYS A 257 -6.48 4.79 11.13
N ALA A 258 -5.87 4.13 10.15
CA ALA A 258 -6.15 2.73 9.80
C ALA A 258 -5.83 1.76 10.94
N GLN A 259 -4.74 1.97 11.69
CA GLN A 259 -4.39 1.17 12.87
C GLN A 259 -5.47 1.20 13.97
N LYS A 260 -6.22 2.29 14.05
CA LYS A 260 -7.29 2.49 15.03
C LYS A 260 -8.67 2.14 14.47
N ALA A 261 -8.77 1.86 13.17
CA ALA A 261 -10.03 1.63 12.51
C ALA A 261 -10.70 0.32 12.95
N LYS A 262 -12.04 0.33 12.99
CA LYS A 262 -12.83 -0.87 13.23
C LYS A 262 -12.82 -1.76 11.98
N LEU A 263 -12.99 -3.06 12.17
CA LEU A 263 -13.07 -4.04 11.07
C LEU A 263 -14.16 -3.68 10.04
N SER A 264 -15.29 -3.11 10.50
CA SER A 264 -16.36 -2.63 9.61
C SER A 264 -15.90 -1.48 8.71
N THR A 265 -15.03 -0.59 9.19
CA THR A 265 -14.42 0.49 8.41
C THR A 265 -13.46 -0.08 7.37
N ILE A 266 -12.62 -1.03 7.76
CA ILE A 266 -11.69 -1.70 6.84
C ILE A 266 -12.48 -2.42 5.72
N ASN A 267 -13.58 -3.12 6.05
CA ASN A 267 -14.43 -3.74 5.03
C ASN A 267 -15.02 -2.71 4.06
N LYS A 268 -15.45 -1.54 4.54
CA LYS A 268 -15.96 -0.46 3.67
C LYS A 268 -14.87 0.08 2.73
N ILE A 269 -13.64 0.21 3.22
CA ILE A 269 -12.49 0.61 2.40
C ILE A 269 -12.29 -0.43 1.29
N ILE A 270 -12.15 -1.69 1.68
CA ILE A 270 -11.99 -2.80 0.74
C ILE A 270 -13.06 -2.77 -0.35
N ASP A 271 -14.34 -2.61 0.01
CA ASP A 271 -15.45 -2.59 -0.93
C ASP A 271 -15.39 -1.44 -1.95
N LYS A 272 -14.78 -0.31 -1.57
CA LYS A 272 -14.70 0.88 -2.41
C LYS A 272 -13.46 0.96 -3.30
N VAL A 273 -12.35 0.34 -2.87
CA VAL A 273 -11.05 0.57 -3.51
C VAL A 273 -10.51 -0.63 -4.29
N PHE A 274 -11.05 -1.84 -4.09
CA PHE A 274 -10.47 -3.06 -4.67
C PHE A 274 -10.32 -3.04 -6.20
N ASP A 275 -11.28 -2.44 -6.90
CA ASP A 275 -11.25 -2.38 -8.36
C ASP A 275 -10.18 -1.40 -8.90
N ASN A 276 -9.66 -0.51 -8.04
CA ASN A 276 -8.70 0.55 -8.37
C ASN A 276 -7.32 0.35 -7.71
N VAL A 277 -7.10 -0.82 -7.10
CA VAL A 277 -5.80 -1.23 -6.53
C VAL A 277 -5.23 -2.36 -7.34
N LYS A 278 -3.96 -2.25 -7.70
CA LYS A 278 -3.21 -3.35 -8.30
C LYS A 278 -2.06 -3.75 -7.38
N THR A 279 -1.86 -5.04 -7.19
CA THR A 279 -0.75 -5.58 -6.39
C THR A 279 -0.47 -7.03 -6.74
N ASN A 280 0.76 -7.47 -6.50
CA ASN A 280 1.12 -8.89 -6.59
C ASN A 280 1.13 -9.60 -5.23
N PHE A 281 0.75 -8.92 -4.14
CA PHE A 281 0.56 -9.60 -2.87
C PHE A 281 -0.53 -10.64 -2.96
N THR A 282 -0.26 -11.81 -2.40
CA THR A 282 -1.29 -12.83 -2.20
C THR A 282 -2.18 -12.49 -1.00
N LEU A 283 -3.39 -13.04 -0.98
CA LEU A 283 -4.28 -12.93 0.19
C LEU A 283 -3.61 -13.43 1.46
N THR A 284 -2.85 -14.52 1.39
CA THR A 284 -2.16 -15.12 2.54
C THR A 284 -1.11 -14.18 3.13
N GLU A 285 -0.29 -13.57 2.28
CA GLU A 285 0.71 -12.58 2.70
C GLU A 285 0.05 -11.35 3.31
N THR A 286 -0.97 -10.81 2.65
CA THR A 286 -1.72 -9.67 3.17
C THR A 286 -2.32 -9.94 4.55
N ILE A 287 -2.91 -11.12 4.78
CA ILE A 287 -3.42 -11.51 6.09
C ILE A 287 -2.27 -11.64 7.11
N ALA A 288 -1.13 -12.19 6.69
CA ALA A 288 0.03 -12.34 7.58
C ALA A 288 0.54 -10.98 8.08
N TYR A 289 0.69 -10.00 7.19
CA TYR A 289 1.11 -8.64 7.56
C TYR A 289 0.01 -7.87 8.32
N ALA A 290 -1.25 -8.02 7.95
CA ALA A 290 -2.37 -7.36 8.63
C ALA A 290 -2.51 -7.74 10.11
N LYS A 291 -2.06 -8.90 10.53
CA LYS A 291 -2.07 -9.32 11.95
C LYS A 291 -1.23 -8.41 12.84
N ASP A 292 -0.14 -7.89 12.31
CA ASP A 292 0.82 -7.07 13.03
C ASP A 292 0.57 -5.55 12.86
N VAL A 293 -0.50 -5.14 12.16
CA VAL A 293 -0.76 -3.75 11.79
C VAL A 293 -0.68 -2.75 12.96
N LYS A 294 -1.08 -3.18 14.16
CA LYS A 294 -1.05 -2.33 15.38
C LYS A 294 0.35 -2.13 15.97
N SER A 295 1.31 -2.97 15.59
CA SER A 295 2.70 -2.88 16.05
C SER A 295 3.60 -2.10 15.10
N TYR A 296 3.15 -1.80 13.90
CA TYR A 296 3.93 -1.01 12.94
C TYR A 296 4.09 0.43 13.40
N LYS A 297 5.30 0.97 13.22
CA LYS A 297 5.68 2.34 13.56
C LYS A 297 6.37 2.96 12.38
N PHE A 298 6.07 4.23 12.10
CA PHE A 298 6.83 4.98 11.12
C PHE A 298 8.16 5.44 11.72
N GLY A 299 9.24 5.16 11.01
CA GLY A 299 10.56 5.72 11.25
C GLY A 299 10.79 6.96 10.39
N GLU A 300 12.04 7.22 10.04
CA GLU A 300 12.41 8.31 9.15
C GLU A 300 11.75 8.19 7.78
N THR A 301 11.36 9.34 7.24
CA THR A 301 10.85 9.47 5.87
C THR A 301 11.70 10.47 5.11
N GLN A 302 12.08 10.13 3.89
CA GLN A 302 13.04 10.92 3.11
C GLN A 302 12.64 11.00 1.65
N GLY A 303 13.27 11.92 0.91
CA GLY A 303 13.23 11.99 -0.55
C GLY A 303 14.53 11.51 -1.16
N PHE A 304 14.47 10.91 -2.34
CA PHE A 304 15.62 10.49 -3.13
C PHE A 304 15.61 11.18 -4.50
N PRO A 305 16.76 11.69 -4.99
CA PRO A 305 18.06 11.71 -4.32
C PRO A 305 18.14 12.79 -3.22
N TYR A 306 19.03 12.60 -2.25
CA TYR A 306 19.28 13.55 -1.16
C TYR A 306 19.91 14.83 -1.66
N GLU A 307 20.98 14.67 -2.45
CA GLU A 307 21.68 15.75 -3.09
C GLU A 307 21.49 15.66 -4.60
N SER A 308 20.95 16.69 -5.20
CA SER A 308 20.63 16.69 -6.61
C SER A 308 20.87 18.04 -7.27
N THR A 309 21.06 17.97 -8.56
CA THR A 309 21.04 19.13 -9.46
C THR A 309 19.96 18.91 -10.50
N THR A 310 19.49 19.99 -11.13
CA THR A 310 18.58 19.91 -12.27
C THR A 310 19.36 20.13 -13.55
N ALA A 311 19.08 19.30 -14.55
CA ALA A 311 19.66 19.42 -15.88
C ALA A 311 18.56 19.31 -16.94
N ASN A 312 18.67 20.11 -18.01
CA ASN A 312 17.83 19.95 -19.18
C ASN A 312 18.51 18.96 -20.13
N LEU A 313 17.93 17.79 -20.26
CA LEU A 313 18.44 16.66 -21.04
C LEU A 313 17.47 16.33 -22.19
N ASP A 314 17.84 15.37 -23.04
CA ASP A 314 16.97 14.90 -24.15
C ASP A 314 15.58 14.44 -23.70
N VAL A 315 15.48 13.97 -22.44
CA VAL A 315 14.22 13.58 -21.80
C VAL A 315 13.51 14.74 -21.06
N GLY A 316 14.01 15.97 -21.23
CA GLY A 316 13.53 17.20 -20.60
C GLY A 316 14.19 17.49 -19.25
N ASP A 317 13.64 18.49 -18.53
CA ASP A 317 14.17 18.88 -17.22
C ASP A 317 14.14 17.70 -16.26
N SER A 318 15.31 17.29 -15.78
CA SER A 318 15.53 16.09 -14.98
C SER A 318 16.26 16.42 -13.69
N VAL A 319 15.97 15.65 -12.64
CA VAL A 319 16.70 15.63 -11.37
C VAL A 319 17.84 14.62 -11.48
N VAL A 320 19.05 15.05 -11.26
CA VAL A 320 20.24 14.20 -11.35
C VAL A 320 20.88 14.14 -9.96
N ALA A 321 21.08 12.95 -9.42
CA ALA A 321 21.82 12.75 -8.17
C ALA A 321 23.27 13.25 -8.34
N THR A 322 23.78 14.01 -7.38
CA THR A 322 25.15 14.51 -7.42
C THR A 322 26.17 13.43 -7.09
N ASP A 323 25.80 12.50 -6.22
CA ASP A 323 26.57 11.31 -5.89
C ASP A 323 25.64 10.14 -5.57
N LEU A 324 25.31 9.34 -6.58
CA LEU A 324 24.41 8.21 -6.45
C LEU A 324 24.94 7.12 -5.49
N ALA A 325 26.25 7.07 -5.26
CA ALA A 325 26.84 6.08 -4.36
C ALA A 325 26.74 6.47 -2.88
N SER A 326 26.53 7.77 -2.59
CA SER A 326 26.34 8.27 -1.22
C SER A 326 24.88 8.46 -0.85
N ASP A 327 23.98 8.51 -1.83
CA ASP A 327 22.53 8.61 -1.67
C ASP A 327 21.88 7.24 -1.42
#